data_d4db1a22486e5ef8f48cf8c5ea5f8637
#
_entry.id   d4db1a22486e5ef8f48cf8c5ea5f8637
#
_cell.length_a   1.000
_cell.length_b   1.000
_cell.length_c   1.000
_cell.angle_alpha   90.00
_cell.angle_beta   90.00
_cell.angle_gamma   90.00
#
_symmetry.space_group_name_H-M   'P 1'
#
loop_
_entity.id
_entity.type
_entity.pdbx_description
1 polymer ?
#
loop_
_entity_poly.entity_id
_entity_poly.type
_entity_poly.pdbx_seq_one_letter_code
_entity_poly.pdbx_strand_id
1 'polypeptide(L)'
;MKTQYKDFIIRSWEVRDREAAFHLIAAVLAEYGLVSEATGADEDVYKVEEFYQQTGGEFWVVEQQNTIVGTAAYYPIKRGKDAVEIRKMYLLPSVRGQGLGKFLLTHLEEKIKDKGFQEAWIETASVLKEAVQLYESHGYKPTTGVETERCDRVYKKVLSVG
;
A
#
# COMPACT_ATOMS: atom_id res chain seq x y z
N MET A 1 9.90 -9.48 7.85
CA MET A 1 10.55 -8.41 7.07
C MET A 1 10.81 -7.22 7.98
N LYS A 2 11.98 -6.68 7.93
CA LYS A 2 12.33 -5.46 8.67
C LYS A 2 13.47 -4.77 7.91
N THR A 3 13.32 -3.49 7.63
CA THR A 3 14.35 -2.68 6.99
C THR A 3 14.30 -1.26 7.53
N GLN A 4 15.26 -0.45 7.17
CA GLN A 4 15.38 0.92 7.66
C GLN A 4 15.61 1.88 6.50
N TYR A 5 14.93 3.03 6.54
CA TYR A 5 15.16 4.15 5.65
C TYR A 5 15.21 5.41 6.50
N LYS A 6 16.38 6.10 6.53
CA LYS A 6 16.60 7.23 7.43
C LYS A 6 16.29 6.82 8.88
N ASP A 7 15.45 7.54 9.60
CA ASP A 7 15.02 7.19 10.96
C ASP A 7 13.71 6.40 11.00
N PHE A 8 13.27 5.90 9.84
CA PHE A 8 12.07 5.07 9.73
C PHE A 8 12.42 3.59 9.76
N ILE A 9 11.63 2.82 10.49
CA ILE A 9 11.71 1.36 10.48
C ILE A 9 10.49 0.83 9.75
N ILE A 10 10.69 0.07 8.70
CA ILE A 10 9.63 -0.60 7.95
C ILE A 10 9.67 -2.07 8.34
N ARG A 11 8.57 -2.59 8.82
CA ARG A 11 8.51 -3.98 9.28
C ARG A 11 7.15 -4.61 9.01
N SER A 12 7.09 -5.94 9.11
CA SER A 12 5.83 -6.66 9.01
C SER A 12 4.88 -6.24 10.13
N TRP A 13 3.60 -6.16 9.77
CA TRP A 13 2.52 -5.89 10.71
C TRP A 13 2.43 -7.01 11.75
N GLU A 14 2.12 -6.63 12.99
CA GLU A 14 1.85 -7.53 14.11
C GLU A 14 0.47 -7.25 14.68
N VAL A 15 -0.11 -8.20 15.40
CA VAL A 15 -1.48 -8.07 15.95
C VAL A 15 -1.65 -6.78 16.76
N ARG A 16 -0.62 -6.36 17.49
CA ARG A 16 -0.65 -5.12 18.30
C ARG A 16 -0.80 -3.85 17.45
N ASP A 17 -0.56 -3.93 16.14
CA ASP A 17 -0.62 -2.77 15.23
C ASP A 17 -2.02 -2.51 14.68
N ARG A 18 -2.96 -3.41 14.88
CA ARG A 18 -4.28 -3.38 14.22
C ARG A 18 -5.00 -2.05 14.36
N GLU A 19 -5.18 -1.58 15.58
CA GLU A 19 -5.90 -0.34 15.82
C GLU A 19 -5.12 0.89 15.34
N ALA A 20 -3.82 0.92 15.57
CA ALA A 20 -2.97 2.04 15.14
C ALA A 20 -2.96 2.16 13.62
N ALA A 21 -2.86 1.05 12.90
CA ALA A 21 -2.90 1.04 11.43
C ALA A 21 -4.24 1.55 10.90
N PHE A 22 -5.35 1.09 11.47
CA PHE A 22 -6.68 1.56 11.06
C PHE A 22 -6.85 3.06 11.31
N HIS A 23 -6.48 3.53 12.48
CA HIS A 23 -6.60 4.95 12.83
C HIS A 23 -5.73 5.83 11.92
N LEU A 24 -4.53 5.38 11.58
CA LEU A 24 -3.66 6.10 10.65
C LEU A 24 -4.31 6.23 9.27
N ILE A 25 -4.82 5.12 8.75
CA ILE A 25 -5.47 5.10 7.43
C ILE A 25 -6.70 6.01 7.44
N ALA A 26 -7.53 5.93 8.48
CA ALA A 26 -8.70 6.79 8.63
C ALA A 26 -8.31 8.29 8.66
N ALA A 27 -7.24 8.64 9.36
CA ALA A 27 -6.76 10.01 9.45
C ALA A 27 -6.27 10.52 8.09
N VAL A 28 -5.53 9.71 7.35
CA VAL A 28 -5.05 10.10 6.01
C VAL A 28 -6.22 10.26 5.05
N LEU A 29 -7.18 9.34 5.05
CA LEU A 29 -8.37 9.45 4.20
C LEU A 29 -9.16 10.73 4.51
N ALA A 30 -9.31 11.06 5.79
CA ALA A 30 -10.04 12.25 6.21
C ALA A 30 -9.43 13.54 5.68
N GLU A 31 -8.11 13.61 5.49
CA GLU A 31 -7.46 14.79 4.89
C GLU A 31 -8.03 15.12 3.51
N TYR A 32 -8.49 14.12 2.78
CA TYR A 32 -8.97 14.28 1.40
C TYR A 32 -10.49 14.17 1.30
N GLY A 33 -11.19 14.23 2.43
CA GLY A 33 -12.65 14.11 2.46
C GLY A 33 -13.16 12.70 2.21
N LEU A 34 -12.30 11.70 2.34
CA LEU A 34 -12.67 10.30 2.19
C LEU A 34 -12.96 9.68 3.55
N VAL A 35 -13.79 8.64 3.58
CA VAL A 35 -14.22 7.99 4.81
C VAL A 35 -13.68 6.57 4.87
N SER A 36 -13.17 6.17 6.04
CA SER A 36 -12.77 4.79 6.28
C SER A 36 -14.02 3.89 6.39
N GLU A 37 -13.91 2.66 5.89
CA GLU A 37 -15.01 1.72 5.82
C GLU A 37 -14.60 0.38 6.43
N ALA A 38 -14.78 0.26 7.75
CA ALA A 38 -14.36 -0.92 8.52
C ALA A 38 -14.99 -2.24 8.03
N THR A 39 -16.21 -2.17 7.48
CA THR A 39 -16.92 -3.35 6.95
C THR A 39 -16.99 -3.33 5.42
N GLY A 40 -16.23 -2.46 4.77
CA GLY A 40 -16.17 -2.32 3.32
C GLY A 40 -14.72 -2.30 2.85
N ALA A 41 -14.32 -1.18 2.23
CA ALA A 41 -13.00 -1.05 1.61
C ALA A 41 -11.81 -1.23 2.57
N ASP A 42 -12.01 -1.06 3.87
CA ASP A 42 -10.93 -1.17 4.88
C ASP A 42 -11.13 -2.36 5.83
N GLU A 43 -12.01 -3.29 5.50
CA GLU A 43 -12.18 -4.53 6.24
C GLU A 43 -10.86 -5.30 6.38
N ASP A 44 -10.04 -5.27 5.34
CA ASP A 44 -8.75 -5.94 5.29
C ASP A 44 -7.78 -5.45 6.38
N VAL A 45 -7.92 -4.22 6.85
CA VAL A 45 -7.06 -3.68 7.92
C VAL A 45 -7.40 -4.32 9.28
N TYR A 46 -8.64 -4.75 9.48
CA TYR A 46 -9.04 -5.50 10.67
C TYR A 46 -8.80 -7.02 10.53
N LYS A 47 -8.59 -7.49 9.31
CA LYS A 47 -8.41 -8.91 8.99
C LYS A 47 -7.12 -9.15 8.20
N VAL A 48 -6.03 -8.55 8.66
CA VAL A 48 -4.72 -8.63 7.99
C VAL A 48 -4.28 -10.08 7.81
N GLU A 49 -4.51 -10.91 8.80
CA GLU A 49 -4.15 -12.33 8.72
C GLU A 49 -4.83 -13.02 7.54
N GLU A 50 -6.14 -12.79 7.37
CA GLU A 50 -6.93 -13.44 6.33
C GLU A 50 -6.66 -12.88 4.94
N PHE A 51 -6.56 -11.57 4.82
CA PHE A 51 -6.43 -10.90 3.51
C PHE A 51 -5.01 -10.90 2.98
N TYR A 52 -4.01 -10.89 3.86
CA TYR A 52 -2.61 -10.76 3.45
C TYR A 52 -1.75 -11.95 3.82
N GLN A 53 -1.69 -12.34 5.09
CA GLN A 53 -0.77 -13.38 5.53
C GLN A 53 -1.15 -14.76 5.00
N GLN A 54 -2.43 -15.08 4.95
CA GLN A 54 -2.92 -16.38 4.49
C GLN A 54 -3.02 -16.49 2.97
N THR A 55 -2.92 -15.38 2.24
CA THR A 55 -3.06 -15.37 0.78
C THR A 55 -1.74 -15.31 0.03
N GLY A 56 -0.64 -15.17 0.74
CA GLY A 56 0.68 -14.98 0.12
C GLY A 56 1.07 -13.53 -0.07
N GLY A 57 0.29 -12.59 0.50
CA GLY A 57 0.61 -11.17 0.54
C GLY A 57 1.36 -10.78 1.80
N GLU A 58 1.56 -9.47 1.95
CA GLU A 58 2.21 -8.89 3.12
C GLU A 58 1.56 -7.57 3.49
N PHE A 59 1.57 -7.24 4.77
CA PHE A 59 1.14 -5.95 5.28
C PHE A 59 2.28 -5.39 6.15
N TRP A 60 2.74 -4.18 5.81
CA TRP A 60 3.85 -3.54 6.51
C TRP A 60 3.38 -2.29 7.23
N VAL A 61 4.05 -1.99 8.34
CA VAL A 61 3.90 -0.72 9.05
C VAL A 61 5.23 0.01 9.04
N VAL A 62 5.16 1.34 9.07
CA VAL A 62 6.32 2.22 9.16
C VAL A 62 6.31 2.88 10.53
N GLU A 63 7.39 2.73 11.27
CA GLU A 63 7.56 3.35 12.58
C GLU A 63 8.58 4.47 12.54
N GLN A 64 8.32 5.52 13.30
CA GLN A 64 9.29 6.54 13.63
C GLN A 64 9.18 6.77 15.13
N GLN A 65 10.27 6.53 15.88
CA GLN A 65 10.28 6.69 17.34
C GLN A 65 9.13 5.95 18.02
N ASN A 66 8.94 4.69 17.65
CA ASN A 66 7.91 3.80 18.20
C ASN A 66 6.46 4.21 17.90
N THR A 67 6.26 5.15 16.97
CA THR A 67 4.93 5.58 16.52
C THR A 67 4.73 5.14 15.08
N ILE A 68 3.58 4.55 14.77
CA ILE A 68 3.25 4.15 13.40
C ILE A 68 2.90 5.41 12.60
N VAL A 69 3.64 5.65 11.52
CA VAL A 69 3.50 6.83 10.67
C VAL A 69 3.14 6.49 9.23
N GLY A 70 3.09 5.21 8.89
CA GLY A 70 2.73 4.77 7.55
C GLY A 70 2.36 3.31 7.48
N THR A 71 1.75 2.94 6.36
CA THR A 71 1.39 1.55 6.03
C THR A 71 1.67 1.30 4.55
N ALA A 72 1.85 0.03 4.19
CA ALA A 72 1.95 -0.43 2.81
C ALA A 72 1.66 -1.92 2.77
N ALA A 73 1.00 -2.40 1.71
CA ALA A 73 0.60 -3.80 1.65
C ALA A 73 0.45 -4.25 0.20
N TYR A 74 0.45 -5.56 0.00
CA TYR A 74 0.07 -6.15 -1.28
C TYR A 74 -0.51 -7.54 -1.04
N TYR A 75 -1.34 -7.97 -1.97
CA TYR A 75 -1.84 -9.35 -1.98
C TYR A 75 -2.04 -9.83 -3.42
N PRO A 76 -2.01 -11.17 -3.65
CA PRO A 76 -2.24 -11.72 -4.98
C PRO A 76 -3.66 -11.43 -5.47
N ILE A 77 -3.79 -11.16 -6.77
CA ILE A 77 -5.09 -10.97 -7.42
C ILE A 77 -5.20 -11.90 -8.62
N LYS A 78 -6.44 -12.10 -9.08
CA LYS A 78 -6.71 -13.02 -10.19
C LYS A 78 -6.70 -12.34 -11.56
N ARG A 79 -6.86 -11.01 -11.61
CA ARG A 79 -6.76 -10.27 -12.88
C ARG A 79 -5.29 -10.05 -13.23
N GLY A 80 -5.01 -9.85 -14.52
CA GLY A 80 -3.64 -9.72 -14.99
C GLY A 80 -2.92 -11.06 -15.04
N LYS A 81 -1.59 -11.02 -15.10
CA LYS A 81 -0.75 -12.20 -15.20
C LYS A 81 0.21 -12.26 -14.01
N ASP A 82 0.05 -13.30 -13.19
CA ASP A 82 0.86 -13.46 -11.97
C ASP A 82 0.95 -12.12 -11.22
N ALA A 83 -0.21 -11.56 -10.89
CA ALA A 83 -0.32 -10.19 -10.44
C ALA A 83 -0.63 -10.08 -8.96
N VAL A 84 -0.18 -8.97 -8.39
CA VAL A 84 -0.57 -8.53 -7.05
C VAL A 84 -1.23 -7.17 -7.15
N GLU A 85 -1.98 -6.79 -6.12
CA GLU A 85 -2.43 -5.42 -5.95
C GLU A 85 -1.71 -4.82 -4.75
N ILE A 86 -1.07 -3.66 -4.95
CA ILE A 86 -0.49 -2.88 -3.87
C ILE A 86 -1.61 -2.06 -3.25
N ARG A 87 -1.73 -2.13 -1.93
CA ARG A 87 -2.84 -1.53 -1.19
C ARG A 87 -2.32 -0.81 0.05
N LYS A 88 -3.19 0.02 0.60
CA LYS A 88 -2.96 0.64 1.93
C LYS A 88 -1.61 1.35 2.05
N MET A 89 -1.20 1.99 0.97
CA MET A 89 0.02 2.80 0.96
C MET A 89 -0.31 4.22 1.42
N TYR A 90 -0.20 4.44 2.72
CA TYR A 90 -0.55 5.71 3.35
C TYR A 90 0.59 6.20 4.25
N LEU A 91 0.83 7.49 4.23
CA LEU A 91 1.84 8.17 5.07
C LEU A 91 1.20 9.38 5.74
N LEU A 92 1.51 9.59 7.00
CA LEU A 92 1.11 10.82 7.68
C LEU A 92 1.75 12.04 7.00
N PRO A 93 1.07 13.21 7.00
CA PRO A 93 1.63 14.41 6.37
C PRO A 93 3.02 14.77 6.86
N SER A 94 3.30 14.59 8.14
CA SER A 94 4.58 14.97 8.76
C SER A 94 5.78 14.20 8.21
N VAL A 95 5.57 13.07 7.56
CA VAL A 95 6.68 12.22 7.05
C VAL A 95 6.75 12.20 5.53
N ARG A 96 5.91 12.98 4.85
CA ARG A 96 5.93 13.11 3.39
C ARG A 96 7.07 14.03 2.94
N GLY A 97 7.42 13.94 1.64
CA GLY A 97 8.43 14.81 1.05
C GLY A 97 9.87 14.46 1.39
N GLN A 98 10.12 13.25 1.88
CA GLN A 98 11.45 12.78 2.26
C GLN A 98 11.92 11.56 1.47
N GLY A 99 11.17 11.16 0.45
CA GLY A 99 11.49 9.98 -0.36
C GLY A 99 10.99 8.66 0.22
N LEU A 100 10.27 8.68 1.34
CA LEU A 100 9.80 7.47 2.00
C LEU A 100 8.80 6.69 1.13
N GLY A 101 7.87 7.38 0.46
CA GLY A 101 6.91 6.73 -0.44
C GLY A 101 7.59 5.99 -1.58
N LYS A 102 8.59 6.63 -2.19
CA LYS A 102 9.38 6.00 -3.26
C LYS A 102 10.16 4.80 -2.74
N PHE A 103 10.75 4.91 -1.56
CA PHE A 103 11.46 3.80 -0.93
C PHE A 103 10.53 2.61 -0.68
N LEU A 104 9.34 2.88 -0.11
CA LEU A 104 8.34 1.84 0.15
C LEU A 104 7.93 1.13 -1.13
N LEU A 105 7.61 1.89 -2.18
CA LEU A 105 7.16 1.33 -3.44
C LEU A 105 8.24 0.47 -4.08
N THR A 106 9.48 0.95 -4.09
CA THR A 106 10.63 0.19 -4.59
C THR A 106 10.81 -1.10 -3.81
N HIS A 107 10.72 -1.02 -2.49
CA HIS A 107 10.92 -2.19 -1.62
C HIS A 107 9.77 -3.22 -1.78
N LEU A 108 8.53 -2.75 -1.93
CA LEU A 108 7.40 -3.62 -2.26
C LEU A 108 7.65 -4.35 -3.57
N GLU A 109 8.06 -3.63 -4.61
CA GLU A 109 8.31 -4.23 -5.93
C GLU A 109 9.41 -5.30 -5.87
N GLU A 110 10.47 -5.06 -5.10
CA GLU A 110 11.52 -6.06 -4.92
C GLU A 110 10.99 -7.34 -4.27
N LYS A 111 10.19 -7.20 -3.21
CA LYS A 111 9.60 -8.35 -2.52
C LYS A 111 8.60 -9.10 -3.39
N ILE A 112 7.79 -8.36 -4.15
CA ILE A 112 6.82 -8.94 -5.08
C ILE A 112 7.54 -9.75 -6.16
N LYS A 113 8.60 -9.20 -6.74
CA LYS A 113 9.41 -9.91 -7.74
C LYS A 113 10.08 -11.15 -7.16
N ASP A 114 10.63 -11.05 -5.96
CA ASP A 114 11.29 -12.18 -5.30
C ASP A 114 10.34 -13.36 -5.10
N LYS A 115 9.04 -13.10 -4.97
CA LYS A 115 8.03 -14.14 -4.84
C LYS A 115 7.54 -14.68 -6.19
N GLY A 116 8.05 -14.16 -7.30
CA GLY A 116 7.74 -14.64 -8.64
C GLY A 116 6.58 -13.96 -9.33
N PHE A 117 6.01 -12.91 -8.74
CA PHE A 117 4.94 -12.16 -9.40
C PHE A 117 5.50 -11.25 -10.50
N GLN A 118 4.70 -11.05 -11.55
CA GLN A 118 5.13 -10.32 -12.75
C GLN A 118 4.50 -8.95 -12.90
N GLU A 119 3.34 -8.71 -12.28
CA GLU A 119 2.61 -7.45 -12.41
C GLU A 119 2.20 -6.90 -11.05
N ALA A 120 2.27 -5.59 -10.92
CA ALA A 120 1.73 -4.87 -9.77
C ALA A 120 0.62 -3.94 -10.24
N TRP A 121 -0.53 -4.02 -9.59
CA TRP A 121 -1.70 -3.18 -9.85
C TRP A 121 -1.95 -2.30 -8.65
N ILE A 122 -2.46 -1.09 -8.89
CA ILE A 122 -2.81 -0.13 -7.82
C ILE A 122 -4.13 0.53 -8.18
N GLU A 123 -5.09 0.51 -7.24
CA GLU A 123 -6.29 1.34 -7.34
C GLU A 123 -6.16 2.51 -6.37
N THR A 124 -6.53 3.71 -6.81
CA THR A 124 -6.44 4.91 -6.00
C THR A 124 -7.52 5.92 -6.40
N ALA A 125 -7.71 6.92 -5.57
CA ALA A 125 -8.62 8.03 -5.86
C ALA A 125 -7.80 9.20 -6.42
N SER A 126 -8.29 9.85 -7.47
CA SER A 126 -7.60 10.97 -8.11
C SER A 126 -7.38 12.15 -7.16
N VAL A 127 -8.19 12.26 -6.11
CA VAL A 127 -8.05 13.29 -5.09
C VAL A 127 -6.76 13.12 -4.27
N LEU A 128 -6.23 11.90 -4.20
CA LEU A 128 -4.94 11.59 -3.53
C LEU A 128 -3.79 11.95 -4.45
N LYS A 129 -3.58 13.24 -4.67
CA LYS A 129 -2.67 13.77 -5.70
C LYS A 129 -1.22 13.34 -5.54
N GLU A 130 -0.71 13.30 -4.32
CA GLU A 130 0.66 12.88 -4.05
C GLU A 130 0.87 11.40 -4.39
N ALA A 131 -0.11 10.56 -4.08
CA ALA A 131 -0.07 9.13 -4.41
C ALA A 131 -0.10 8.92 -5.92
N VAL A 132 -1.00 9.61 -6.62
CA VAL A 132 -1.10 9.54 -8.10
C VAL A 132 0.24 9.95 -8.73
N GLN A 133 0.82 11.05 -8.28
CA GLN A 133 2.10 11.53 -8.80
C GLN A 133 3.22 10.52 -8.54
N LEU A 134 3.26 9.93 -7.37
CA LEU A 134 4.24 8.91 -7.02
C LEU A 134 4.13 7.69 -7.97
N TYR A 135 2.93 7.18 -8.16
CA TYR A 135 2.72 5.99 -9.00
C TYR A 135 3.09 6.28 -10.45
N GLU A 136 2.64 7.39 -11.00
CA GLU A 136 2.95 7.77 -12.39
C GLU A 136 4.43 7.99 -12.59
N SER A 137 5.12 8.66 -11.66
CA SER A 137 6.56 8.87 -11.75
C SER A 137 7.37 7.59 -11.57
N HIS A 138 6.77 6.55 -10.97
CA HIS A 138 7.42 5.26 -10.71
C HIS A 138 7.13 4.21 -11.79
N GLY A 139 6.56 4.63 -12.92
CA GLY A 139 6.35 3.76 -14.08
C GLY A 139 5.01 3.05 -14.13
N TYR A 140 4.07 3.38 -13.23
CA TYR A 140 2.72 2.85 -13.29
C TYR A 140 1.92 3.57 -14.36
N LYS A 141 1.20 2.80 -15.17
CA LYS A 141 0.42 3.33 -16.29
C LYS A 141 -1.07 3.07 -16.09
N PRO A 142 -1.93 4.04 -16.45
CA PRO A 142 -3.38 3.86 -16.33
C PRO A 142 -3.85 2.63 -17.12
N THR A 143 -4.81 1.91 -16.53
CA THR A 143 -5.52 0.83 -17.19
C THR A 143 -7.00 0.93 -16.81
N THR A 144 -7.80 -0.10 -17.06
CA THR A 144 -9.24 -0.09 -16.82
C THR A 144 -9.64 -1.16 -15.82
N GLY A 145 -10.84 -1.01 -15.24
CA GLY A 145 -11.40 -2.02 -14.34
C GLY A 145 -11.26 -1.67 -12.88
N VAL A 146 -11.61 -0.44 -12.49
CA VAL A 146 -11.68 -0.05 -11.07
C VAL A 146 -12.75 -0.91 -10.38
N GLU A 147 -12.37 -1.55 -9.27
CA GLU A 147 -13.27 -2.43 -8.52
C GLU A 147 -13.71 -1.84 -7.17
N THR A 148 -12.93 -0.90 -6.62
CA THR A 148 -13.22 -0.26 -5.33
C THR A 148 -14.02 1.02 -5.55
N GLU A 149 -15.21 1.14 -4.96
CA GLU A 149 -16.09 2.32 -5.16
C GLU A 149 -15.40 3.64 -4.81
N ARG A 150 -14.57 3.65 -3.78
CA ARG A 150 -13.84 4.84 -3.33
C ARG A 150 -12.77 5.28 -4.31
N CYS A 151 -12.35 4.39 -5.21
CA CYS A 151 -11.29 4.64 -6.18
C CYS A 151 -11.88 4.99 -7.55
N ASP A 152 -11.18 5.85 -8.30
CA ASP A 152 -11.56 6.22 -9.66
C ASP A 152 -10.40 6.06 -10.66
N ARG A 153 -9.27 5.51 -10.19
CA ARG A 153 -8.11 5.24 -11.04
C ARG A 153 -7.56 3.85 -10.74
N VAL A 154 -7.11 3.18 -11.79
CA VAL A 154 -6.37 1.93 -11.68
C VAL A 154 -5.13 1.99 -12.55
N TYR A 155 -4.02 1.57 -11.98
CA TYR A 155 -2.70 1.57 -12.61
C TYR A 155 -2.13 0.16 -12.64
N LYS A 156 -1.22 -0.06 -13.57
CA LYS A 156 -0.53 -1.33 -13.72
C LYS A 156 0.92 -1.08 -14.09
N LYS A 157 1.81 -1.92 -13.57
CA LYS A 157 3.23 -1.94 -13.95
C LYS A 157 3.66 -3.38 -14.15
N VAL A 158 4.32 -3.64 -15.27
CA VAL A 158 4.98 -4.93 -15.50
C VAL A 158 6.34 -4.85 -14.81
N LEU A 159 6.57 -5.77 -13.85
CA LEU A 159 7.83 -5.83 -13.13
C LEU A 159 8.83 -6.60 -13.99
N SER A 160 9.96 -5.96 -14.26
CA SER A 160 10.96 -6.60 -15.12
C SER A 160 11.49 -7.87 -14.50
N VAL A 161 11.48 -8.94 -15.28
CA VAL A 161 12.15 -10.20 -14.97
C VAL A 161 13.55 -10.03 -15.50
N GLY A 162 14.42 -9.55 -14.67
CA GLY A 162 15.81 -9.35 -15.08
C GLY A 162 16.65 -10.54 -14.85
#